data_e0c11ec7e76c873da8508a273dff8128
#
_entry.id   e0c11ec7e76c873da8508a273dff8128
#
_cell.length_a   1.000
_cell.length_b   1.000
_cell.length_c   1.000
_cell.angle_alpha   90.00
_cell.angle_beta   90.00
_cell.angle_gamma   90.00
#
_symmetry.space_group_name_H-M   'P 1'
#
loop_
_entity.id
_entity.type
_entity.pdbx_description
1 polymer ?
#
loop_
_entity_poly.entity_id
_entity_poly.type
_entity_poly.pdbx_seq_one_letter_code
_entity_poly.pdbx_strand_id
1 'polypeptide(L)'
;MKPNRIALITTLFLALGISPAYGVNKDMVELQTQVQQLQQQMTAMKQSFDERMGVMKNLLEQNTDAANKVTAAINGLEASINKQQQDRGAQVDQISGQIQALTDTMDELKVRLTKLSKQLEDLQAAQQSMAAQQTQAQQQQQAIAQAPAPDVLYNNALRDYNGGNNDLATQEFNDYIKFYPNTDLAGNAYFYLAEIQYKAGDYPRAVANYDLVLQNFPSGNKAASAQLKKGFALIELGKTDEGAQELKHVIQRYPRTNEALQARERLRKLTPSSPKAHQ
;
A
#
# COMPACT_ATOMS: atom_id res chain seq x y z
N MET A 1 -53.52 -12.24 -26.78
CA MET A 1 -53.98 -11.20 -27.73
C MET A 1 -53.55 -9.82 -27.28
N LYS A 2 -52.87 -9.19 -28.18
CA LYS A 2 -52.52 -7.77 -28.35
C LYS A 2 -51.41 -7.18 -27.52
N PRO A 3 -50.57 -6.45 -28.22
CA PRO A 3 -49.26 -5.97 -27.83
C PRO A 3 -49.17 -4.45 -27.67
N ASN A 4 -47.94 -4.02 -27.34
CA ASN A 4 -47.32 -2.73 -27.68
C ASN A 4 -47.74 -1.46 -26.92
N ARG A 5 -46.74 -0.76 -26.41
CA ARG A 5 -46.11 0.32 -27.21
C ARG A 5 -44.84 0.79 -26.59
N ILE A 6 -43.78 0.58 -27.30
CA ILE A 6 -42.50 1.30 -27.26
C ILE A 6 -42.80 2.77 -27.61
N ALA A 7 -42.40 3.68 -26.73
CA ALA A 7 -42.26 5.08 -27.08
C ALA A 7 -40.80 5.47 -26.96
N LEU A 8 -40.19 5.52 -28.13
CA LEU A 8 -38.92 6.14 -28.46
C LEU A 8 -39.07 7.65 -28.24
N ILE A 9 -38.38 8.25 -27.35
CA ILE A 9 -38.18 9.70 -27.28
C ILE A 9 -36.70 9.98 -27.45
N THR A 10 -36.32 10.13 -28.71
CA THR A 10 -35.12 10.83 -29.13
C THR A 10 -35.35 12.32 -28.94
N THR A 11 -34.83 12.92 -27.94
CA THR A 11 -34.66 14.37 -27.87
C THR A 11 -33.24 14.73 -28.24
N LEU A 12 -33.10 15.15 -29.47
CA LEU A 12 -32.03 15.95 -30.02
C LEU A 12 -31.85 17.23 -29.20
N PHE A 13 -30.78 17.35 -28.43
CA PHE A 13 -30.34 18.62 -27.89
C PHE A 13 -29.09 19.08 -28.66
N LEU A 14 -29.38 19.90 -29.67
CA LEU A 14 -28.39 20.74 -30.33
C LEU A 14 -28.33 22.03 -29.51
N ALA A 15 -27.32 22.26 -28.74
CA ALA A 15 -27.06 23.54 -28.13
C ALA A 15 -25.56 23.86 -28.23
N LEU A 16 -25.30 24.72 -29.18
CA LEU A 16 -24.33 25.82 -29.24
C LEU A 16 -23.13 25.76 -28.25
N GLY A 17 -21.98 25.72 -28.90
CA GLY A 17 -20.68 25.92 -28.29
C GLY A 17 -20.54 27.28 -27.62
N ILE A 18 -20.01 27.17 -26.43
CA ILE A 18 -19.09 28.16 -25.84
C ILE A 18 -18.06 27.33 -25.12
N SER A 19 -16.90 27.15 -25.70
CA SER A 19 -15.73 26.63 -25.05
C SER A 19 -15.05 27.76 -24.29
N PRO A 20 -15.00 27.71 -22.98
CA PRO A 20 -13.87 28.33 -22.31
C PRO A 20 -12.75 27.29 -22.36
N ALA A 21 -11.74 27.57 -23.12
CA ALA A 21 -10.47 26.89 -23.06
C ALA A 21 -9.80 27.19 -21.71
N TYR A 22 -10.27 26.56 -20.66
CA TYR A 22 -9.47 26.40 -19.46
C TYR A 22 -8.53 25.25 -19.71
N GLY A 23 -7.26 25.53 -19.80
CA GLY A 23 -6.22 24.52 -19.82
C GLY A 23 -6.46 23.57 -18.63
N VAL A 24 -6.91 22.38 -18.95
CA VAL A 24 -7.09 21.32 -17.94
C VAL A 24 -5.71 21.08 -17.34
N ASN A 25 -5.53 21.47 -16.10
CA ASN A 25 -4.29 21.27 -15.38
C ASN A 25 -4.04 19.75 -15.34
N LYS A 26 -2.90 19.30 -15.86
CA LYS A 26 -2.53 17.89 -15.97
C LYS A 26 -2.68 17.17 -14.62
N ASP A 27 -2.35 17.85 -13.54
CA ASP A 27 -2.43 17.35 -12.17
C ASP A 27 -3.89 17.15 -11.73
N MET A 28 -4.82 18.00 -12.21
CA MET A 28 -6.25 17.85 -11.96
C MET A 28 -6.82 16.61 -12.66
N VAL A 29 -6.37 16.34 -13.88
CA VAL A 29 -6.79 15.14 -14.64
C VAL A 29 -6.23 13.87 -13.98
N GLU A 30 -5.00 13.92 -13.49
CA GLU A 30 -4.37 12.81 -12.78
C GLU A 30 -5.08 12.53 -11.45
N LEU A 31 -5.40 13.56 -10.67
CA LEU A 31 -6.22 13.43 -9.46
C LEU A 31 -7.61 12.85 -9.78
N GLN A 32 -8.24 13.32 -10.84
CA GLN A 32 -9.55 12.85 -11.26
C GLN A 32 -9.50 11.37 -11.68
N THR A 33 -8.40 10.95 -12.32
CA THR A 33 -8.15 9.55 -12.69
C THR A 33 -7.94 8.69 -11.44
N GLN A 34 -7.17 9.16 -10.46
CA GLN A 34 -6.95 8.45 -9.19
C GLN A 34 -8.26 8.32 -8.39
N VAL A 35 -9.09 9.36 -8.34
CA VAL A 35 -10.44 9.30 -7.72
C VAL A 35 -11.32 8.28 -8.42
N GLN A 36 -11.34 8.27 -9.75
CA GLN A 36 -12.10 7.27 -10.51
C GLN A 36 -11.59 5.85 -10.24
N GLN A 37 -10.28 5.65 -10.17
CA GLN A 37 -9.68 4.35 -9.86
C GLN A 37 -10.02 3.88 -8.45
N LEU A 38 -9.98 4.77 -7.46
CA LEU A 38 -10.42 4.49 -6.08
C LEU A 38 -11.91 4.15 -6.02
N GLN A 39 -12.76 4.87 -6.75
CA GLN A 39 -14.20 4.57 -6.84
C GLN A 39 -14.44 3.19 -7.48
N GLN A 40 -13.71 2.84 -8.53
CA GLN A 40 -13.78 1.51 -9.14
C GLN A 40 -13.33 0.41 -8.18
N GLN A 41 -12.22 0.62 -7.47
CA GLN A 41 -11.75 -0.32 -6.45
C GLN A 41 -12.77 -0.49 -5.33
N MET A 42 -13.39 0.59 -4.87
CA MET A 42 -14.42 0.55 -3.84
C MET A 42 -15.67 -0.19 -4.30
N THR A 43 -16.06 0.02 -5.56
CA THR A 43 -17.22 -0.68 -6.16
C THR A 43 -16.94 -2.19 -6.28
N ALA A 44 -15.76 -2.55 -6.80
CA ALA A 44 -15.33 -3.94 -6.90
C ALA A 44 -15.22 -4.63 -5.52
N MET A 45 -14.77 -3.88 -4.53
CA MET A 45 -14.67 -4.35 -3.17
C MET A 45 -16.04 -4.55 -2.51
N LYS A 46 -16.95 -3.59 -2.70
CA LYS A 46 -18.35 -3.73 -2.24
C LYS A 46 -19.01 -4.97 -2.88
N GLN A 47 -18.81 -5.17 -4.17
CA GLN A 47 -19.32 -6.34 -4.86
C GLN A 47 -18.73 -7.64 -4.29
N SER A 48 -17.42 -7.70 -4.06
CA SER A 48 -16.76 -8.86 -3.42
C SER A 48 -17.26 -9.08 -1.98
N PHE A 49 -17.54 -8.01 -1.25
CA PHE A 49 -18.14 -8.09 0.08
C PHE A 49 -19.57 -8.66 0.03
N ASP A 50 -20.40 -8.13 -0.87
CA ASP A 50 -21.79 -8.60 -1.03
C ASP A 50 -21.82 -10.07 -1.48
N GLU A 51 -20.92 -10.49 -2.37
CA GLU A 51 -20.77 -11.89 -2.78
C GLU A 51 -20.37 -12.78 -1.60
N ARG A 52 -19.39 -12.37 -0.80
CA ARG A 52 -18.97 -13.10 0.41
C ARG A 52 -20.07 -13.16 1.48
N MET A 53 -20.80 -12.05 1.65
CA MET A 53 -21.98 -12.03 2.54
C MET A 53 -23.08 -12.96 2.06
N GLY A 54 -23.30 -13.04 0.75
CA GLY A 54 -24.21 -14.03 0.13
C GLY A 54 -23.81 -15.47 0.42
N VAL A 55 -22.52 -15.78 0.24
CA VAL A 55 -21.97 -17.12 0.59
C VAL A 55 -22.12 -17.40 2.08
N MET A 56 -21.83 -16.43 2.93
CA MET A 56 -21.97 -16.57 4.38
C MET A 56 -23.40 -16.81 4.81
N LYS A 57 -24.37 -16.07 4.23
CA LYS A 57 -25.79 -16.29 4.47
C LYS A 57 -26.23 -17.70 4.09
N ASN A 58 -25.76 -18.17 2.93
CA ASN A 58 -26.06 -19.54 2.47
C ASN A 58 -25.48 -20.61 3.43
N LEU A 59 -24.25 -20.41 3.92
CA LEU A 59 -23.63 -21.29 4.91
C LEU A 59 -24.38 -21.27 6.25
N LEU A 60 -24.90 -20.13 6.66
CA LEU A 60 -25.71 -19.99 7.87
C LEU A 60 -27.05 -20.74 7.74
N GLU A 61 -27.72 -20.62 6.60
CA GLU A 61 -28.94 -21.37 6.28
C GLU A 61 -28.69 -22.88 6.28
N GLN A 62 -27.59 -23.33 5.64
CA GLN A 62 -27.18 -24.75 5.66
C GLN A 62 -26.89 -25.27 7.08
N ASN A 63 -26.26 -24.46 7.93
CA ASN A 63 -25.99 -24.82 9.33
C ASN A 63 -27.28 -24.90 10.15
N THR A 64 -28.22 -23.99 9.90
CA THR A 64 -29.54 -24.01 10.55
C THR A 64 -30.33 -25.26 10.13
N ASP A 65 -30.33 -25.60 8.86
CA ASP A 65 -30.95 -26.82 8.35
C ASP A 65 -30.29 -28.09 8.92
N ALA A 66 -28.96 -28.09 9.06
CA ALA A 66 -28.23 -29.17 9.70
C ALA A 66 -28.60 -29.30 11.20
N ALA A 67 -28.73 -28.18 11.92
CA ALA A 67 -29.16 -28.18 13.31
C ALA A 67 -30.58 -28.70 13.47
N ASN A 68 -31.51 -28.31 12.58
CA ASN A 68 -32.86 -28.85 12.56
C ASN A 68 -32.91 -30.35 12.27
N LYS A 69 -32.07 -30.84 11.33
CA LYS A 69 -31.90 -32.27 11.06
C LYS A 69 -31.36 -33.03 12.26
N VAL A 70 -30.40 -32.46 12.96
CA VAL A 70 -29.86 -33.03 14.20
C VAL A 70 -30.92 -33.10 15.28
N THR A 71 -31.73 -32.03 15.45
CA THR A 71 -32.85 -32.01 16.42
C THR A 71 -33.89 -33.06 16.09
N ALA A 72 -34.25 -33.22 14.83
CA ALA A 72 -35.17 -34.25 14.38
C ALA A 72 -34.62 -35.65 14.63
N ALA A 73 -33.29 -35.86 14.45
CA ALA A 73 -32.65 -37.15 14.71
C ALA A 73 -32.59 -37.47 16.23
N ILE A 74 -32.38 -36.45 17.08
CA ILE A 74 -32.46 -36.61 18.53
C ILE A 74 -33.87 -37.04 18.95
N ASN A 75 -34.89 -36.39 18.43
CA ASN A 75 -36.29 -36.79 18.71
C ASN A 75 -36.62 -38.21 18.24
N GLY A 76 -36.04 -38.60 17.10
CA GLY A 76 -36.19 -39.99 16.60
C GLY A 76 -35.49 -41.04 17.48
N LEU A 77 -34.33 -40.67 18.03
CA LEU A 77 -33.62 -41.51 18.99
C LEU A 77 -34.38 -41.65 20.33
N GLU A 78 -34.91 -40.52 20.85
CA GLU A 78 -35.73 -40.54 22.04
C GLU A 78 -37.00 -41.44 21.88
N ALA A 79 -37.67 -41.30 20.76
CA ALA A 79 -38.81 -42.16 20.43
C ALA A 79 -38.40 -43.64 20.31
N SER A 80 -37.22 -43.93 19.75
CA SER A 80 -36.66 -45.30 19.63
C SER A 80 -36.28 -45.90 21.01
N ILE A 81 -35.68 -45.10 21.86
CA ILE A 81 -35.36 -45.49 23.23
C ILE A 81 -36.62 -45.77 24.02
N ASN A 82 -37.66 -44.93 23.92
CA ASN A 82 -38.95 -45.10 24.59
C ASN A 82 -39.68 -46.38 24.09
N LYS A 83 -39.65 -46.65 22.81
CA LYS A 83 -40.22 -47.85 22.21
C LYS A 83 -39.49 -49.12 22.61
N GLN A 84 -38.18 -49.01 22.81
CA GLN A 84 -37.28 -50.12 23.09
C GLN A 84 -37.25 -50.53 24.56
N GLN A 85 -37.74 -49.73 25.48
CA GLN A 85 -38.01 -50.23 26.84
C GLN A 85 -38.92 -51.42 26.83
N GLN A 86 -39.60 -51.64 25.71
CA GLN A 86 -40.48 -52.79 25.52
C GLN A 86 -39.88 -54.02 24.82
N ASP A 87 -38.83 -53.85 23.95
CA ASP A 87 -38.25 -54.97 23.20
C ASP A 87 -36.73 -55.06 23.48
N ARG A 88 -36.32 -56.11 24.19
CA ARG A 88 -34.94 -56.28 24.69
C ARG A 88 -33.96 -56.85 23.68
N GLY A 89 -32.80 -56.30 23.66
CA GLY A 89 -31.50 -57.01 23.47
C GLY A 89 -30.73 -56.68 22.17
N ALA A 90 -31.26 -56.88 20.97
CA ALA A 90 -30.45 -56.82 19.73
C ALA A 90 -30.34 -55.39 19.10
N GLN A 91 -31.03 -54.40 19.67
CA GLN A 91 -31.08 -53.05 19.06
C GLN A 91 -30.19 -52.01 19.75
N VAL A 92 -29.56 -52.33 20.87
CA VAL A 92 -28.69 -51.40 21.64
C VAL A 92 -27.45 -50.97 20.83
N ASP A 93 -26.85 -51.91 20.08
CA ASP A 93 -25.67 -51.63 19.26
C ASP A 93 -26.00 -50.69 18.09
N GLN A 94 -27.17 -50.80 17.50
CA GLN A 94 -27.61 -49.93 16.41
C GLN A 94 -27.88 -48.49 16.90
N ILE A 95 -28.45 -48.38 18.11
CA ILE A 95 -28.71 -47.08 18.74
C ILE A 95 -27.41 -46.37 19.13
N SER A 96 -26.45 -47.12 19.66
CA SER A 96 -25.13 -46.61 20.02
C SER A 96 -24.42 -46.04 18.77
N GLY A 97 -24.51 -46.72 17.63
CA GLY A 97 -23.98 -46.21 16.35
C GLY A 97 -24.67 -44.95 15.88
N GLN A 98 -26.00 -44.84 16.07
CA GLN A 98 -26.76 -43.64 15.70
C GLN A 98 -26.43 -42.45 16.62
N ILE A 99 -26.26 -42.70 17.91
CA ILE A 99 -25.84 -41.66 18.89
C ILE A 99 -24.44 -41.16 18.56
N GLN A 100 -23.53 -42.06 18.20
CA GLN A 100 -22.18 -41.67 17.78
C GLN A 100 -22.22 -40.78 16.53
N ALA A 101 -22.96 -41.21 15.50
CA ALA A 101 -23.12 -40.39 14.28
C ALA A 101 -23.76 -39.01 14.54
N LEU A 102 -24.65 -38.91 15.53
CA LEU A 102 -25.22 -37.66 15.94
C LEU A 102 -24.20 -36.77 16.66
N THR A 103 -23.41 -37.36 17.53
CA THR A 103 -22.33 -36.64 18.23
C THR A 103 -21.32 -36.10 17.24
N ASP A 104 -20.93 -36.90 16.25
CA ASP A 104 -20.02 -36.49 15.19
C ASP A 104 -20.58 -35.31 14.36
N THR A 105 -21.88 -35.37 14.08
CA THR A 105 -22.57 -34.26 13.35
C THR A 105 -22.61 -32.97 14.18
N MET A 106 -22.83 -33.09 15.50
CA MET A 106 -22.81 -31.96 16.43
C MET A 106 -21.41 -31.32 16.51
N ASP A 107 -20.38 -32.15 16.56
CA ASP A 107 -18.99 -31.65 16.58
C ASP A 107 -18.61 -30.99 15.25
N GLU A 108 -19.06 -31.53 14.12
CA GLU A 108 -18.89 -30.85 12.82
C GLU A 108 -19.58 -29.49 12.76
N LEU A 109 -20.82 -29.39 13.27
CA LEU A 109 -21.58 -28.15 13.36
C LEU A 109 -20.85 -27.09 14.22
N LYS A 110 -20.31 -27.51 15.37
CA LYS A 110 -19.54 -26.63 16.24
C LYS A 110 -18.29 -26.09 15.53
N VAL A 111 -17.58 -26.95 14.79
CA VAL A 111 -16.41 -26.54 14.00
C VAL A 111 -16.81 -25.54 12.91
N ARG A 112 -17.92 -25.78 12.20
CA ARG A 112 -18.43 -24.87 11.16
C ARG A 112 -18.84 -23.52 11.72
N LEU A 113 -19.52 -23.49 12.88
CA LEU A 113 -19.90 -22.26 13.56
C LEU A 113 -18.68 -21.44 14.01
N THR A 114 -17.66 -22.10 14.56
CA THR A 114 -16.41 -21.45 14.94
C THR A 114 -15.70 -20.84 13.73
N LYS A 115 -15.66 -21.58 12.62
CA LYS A 115 -15.08 -21.08 11.37
C LYS A 115 -15.84 -19.88 10.82
N LEU A 116 -17.16 -19.91 10.90
CA LEU A 116 -18.04 -18.82 10.44
C LEU A 116 -17.84 -17.55 11.30
N SER A 117 -17.78 -17.71 12.64
CA SER A 117 -17.49 -16.59 13.54
C SER A 117 -16.15 -15.93 13.22
N LYS A 118 -15.12 -16.76 12.98
CA LYS A 118 -13.80 -16.23 12.59
C LYS A 118 -13.85 -15.47 11.25
N GLN A 119 -14.58 -16.00 10.27
CA GLN A 119 -14.74 -15.30 8.98
C GLN A 119 -15.48 -13.97 9.12
N LEU A 120 -16.43 -13.88 10.04
CA LEU A 120 -17.11 -12.62 10.37
C LEU A 120 -16.16 -11.59 10.98
N GLU A 121 -15.35 -12.00 11.95
CA GLU A 121 -14.33 -11.15 12.55
C GLU A 121 -13.31 -10.65 11.51
N ASP A 122 -12.83 -11.55 10.65
CA ASP A 122 -11.89 -11.20 9.59
C ASP A 122 -12.50 -10.21 8.59
N LEU A 123 -13.77 -10.37 8.23
CA LEU A 123 -14.51 -9.45 7.36
C LEU A 123 -14.73 -8.09 8.01
N GLN A 124 -15.09 -8.06 9.30
CA GLN A 124 -15.24 -6.80 10.04
C GLN A 124 -13.91 -6.05 10.14
N ALA A 125 -12.82 -6.76 10.45
CA ALA A 125 -11.48 -6.18 10.50
C ALA A 125 -11.05 -5.63 9.11
N ALA A 126 -11.31 -6.37 8.04
CA ALA A 126 -11.05 -5.92 6.68
C ALA A 126 -11.87 -4.66 6.33
N GLN A 127 -13.14 -4.63 6.68
CA GLN A 127 -14.00 -3.46 6.45
C GLN A 127 -13.52 -2.21 7.21
N GLN A 128 -13.13 -2.38 8.48
CA GLN A 128 -12.58 -1.29 9.29
C GLN A 128 -11.26 -0.75 8.72
N SER A 129 -10.37 -1.66 8.29
CA SER A 129 -9.08 -1.26 7.69
C SER A 129 -9.28 -0.48 6.39
N MET A 130 -10.26 -0.88 5.57
CA MET A 130 -10.59 -0.20 4.32
C MET A 130 -11.23 1.17 4.54
N ALA A 131 -12.14 1.28 5.52
CA ALA A 131 -12.73 2.56 5.89
C ALA A 131 -11.66 3.54 6.41
N ALA A 132 -10.69 3.05 7.20
CA ALA A 132 -9.56 3.84 7.66
C ALA A 132 -8.66 4.30 6.51
N GLN A 133 -8.33 3.42 5.57
CA GLN A 133 -7.55 3.77 4.38
C GLN A 133 -8.26 4.81 3.49
N GLN A 134 -9.57 4.66 3.30
CA GLN A 134 -10.37 5.61 2.54
C GLN A 134 -10.39 6.99 3.20
N THR A 135 -10.55 7.03 4.53
CA THR A 135 -10.52 8.29 5.28
C THR A 135 -9.15 8.96 5.17
N GLN A 136 -8.06 8.19 5.30
CA GLN A 136 -6.69 8.71 5.12
C GLN A 136 -6.47 9.23 3.69
N ALA A 137 -6.91 8.50 2.66
CA ALA A 137 -6.78 8.94 1.28
C ALA A 137 -7.56 10.23 1.01
N GLN A 138 -8.77 10.37 1.56
CA GLN A 138 -9.56 11.60 1.46
C GLN A 138 -8.90 12.78 2.18
N GLN A 139 -8.36 12.57 3.38
CA GLN A 139 -7.63 13.61 4.12
C GLN A 139 -6.37 14.04 3.38
N GLN A 140 -5.63 13.10 2.81
CA GLN A 140 -4.44 13.39 2.01
C GLN A 140 -4.80 14.18 0.74
N GLN A 141 -5.89 13.81 0.07
CA GLN A 141 -6.39 14.52 -1.10
C GLN A 141 -6.83 15.95 -0.77
N GLN A 142 -7.51 16.16 0.35
CA GLN A 142 -7.88 17.50 0.84
C GLN A 142 -6.64 18.32 1.20
N ALA A 143 -5.64 17.70 1.83
CA ALA A 143 -4.38 18.39 2.16
C ALA A 143 -3.62 18.79 0.88
N ILE A 144 -3.57 17.92 -0.13
CA ILE A 144 -2.95 18.24 -1.44
C ILE A 144 -3.73 19.34 -2.15
N ALA A 145 -5.06 19.34 -2.10
CA ALA A 145 -5.88 20.38 -2.73
C ALA A 145 -5.69 21.78 -2.10
N GLN A 146 -5.25 21.84 -0.85
CA GLN A 146 -4.95 23.07 -0.13
C GLN A 146 -3.45 23.43 -0.13
N ALA A 147 -2.60 22.50 -0.56
CA ALA A 147 -1.16 22.74 -0.65
C ALA A 147 -0.82 23.70 -1.81
N PRO A 148 0.24 24.49 -1.71
CA PRO A 148 0.77 25.24 -2.84
C PRO A 148 1.10 24.28 -3.99
N ALA A 149 0.98 24.77 -5.24
CA ALA A 149 1.32 23.95 -6.40
C ALA A 149 2.75 23.37 -6.29
N PRO A 150 2.99 22.13 -6.76
CA PRO A 150 4.24 21.43 -6.52
C PRO A 150 5.47 22.19 -7.04
N ASP A 151 5.36 22.81 -8.18
CA ASP A 151 6.41 23.64 -8.77
C ASP A 151 6.70 24.89 -7.90
N VAL A 152 5.68 25.53 -7.35
CA VAL A 152 5.83 26.70 -6.47
C VAL A 152 6.54 26.30 -5.18
N LEU A 153 6.08 25.24 -4.52
CA LEU A 153 6.65 24.78 -3.25
C LEU A 153 8.10 24.33 -3.43
N TYR A 154 8.39 23.55 -4.48
CA TYR A 154 9.75 23.12 -4.76
C TYR A 154 10.69 24.27 -5.11
N ASN A 155 10.24 25.22 -5.94
CA ASN A 155 11.06 26.36 -6.33
C ASN A 155 11.34 27.31 -5.15
N ASN A 156 10.40 27.46 -4.22
CA ASN A 156 10.64 28.20 -2.99
C ASN A 156 11.73 27.52 -2.16
N ALA A 157 11.60 26.21 -1.90
CA ALA A 157 12.60 25.44 -1.17
C ALA A 157 14.01 25.54 -1.82
N LEU A 158 14.06 25.45 -3.15
CA LEU A 158 15.32 25.57 -3.89
C LEU A 158 15.92 26.98 -3.82
N ARG A 159 15.08 28.01 -3.88
CA ARG A 159 15.51 29.42 -3.71
C ARG A 159 16.11 29.63 -2.33
N ASP A 160 15.43 29.13 -1.27
CA ASP A 160 15.89 29.31 0.10
C ASP A 160 17.14 28.49 0.41
N TYR A 161 17.25 27.29 -0.16
CA TYR A 161 18.50 26.52 -0.13
C TYR A 161 19.68 27.27 -0.79
N ASN A 162 19.45 27.86 -1.97
CA ASN A 162 20.48 28.63 -2.68
C ASN A 162 20.78 29.94 -1.98
N GLY A 163 19.84 30.53 -1.26
CA GLY A 163 20.01 31.72 -0.42
C GLY A 163 20.69 31.43 0.92
N GLY A 164 20.95 30.17 1.27
CA GLY A 164 21.53 29.74 2.53
C GLY A 164 20.55 29.68 3.71
N ASN A 165 19.25 29.89 3.48
CA ASN A 165 18.17 29.77 4.47
C ASN A 165 17.86 28.30 4.75
N ASN A 166 18.84 27.56 5.26
CA ASN A 166 18.78 26.11 5.36
C ASN A 166 17.61 25.59 6.21
N ASP A 167 17.23 26.29 7.28
CA ASP A 167 16.11 25.89 8.14
C ASP A 167 14.79 25.98 7.38
N LEU A 168 14.56 27.09 6.66
CA LEU A 168 13.35 27.28 5.87
C LEU A 168 13.31 26.30 4.68
N ALA A 169 14.42 26.16 3.96
CA ALA A 169 14.54 25.17 2.88
C ALA A 169 14.26 23.74 3.37
N THR A 170 14.75 23.39 4.57
CA THR A 170 14.47 22.07 5.19
C THR A 170 12.97 21.86 5.42
N GLN A 171 12.29 22.87 5.96
CA GLN A 171 10.85 22.80 6.18
C GLN A 171 10.09 22.64 4.86
N GLU A 172 10.40 23.48 3.87
CA GLU A 172 9.72 23.46 2.57
C GLU A 172 9.98 22.18 1.76
N PHE A 173 11.20 21.63 1.79
CA PHE A 173 11.47 20.33 1.18
C PHE A 173 10.73 19.19 1.89
N ASN A 174 10.61 19.20 3.22
CA ASN A 174 9.81 18.23 3.95
C ASN A 174 8.31 18.35 3.62
N ASP A 175 7.80 19.58 3.52
CA ASP A 175 6.41 19.83 3.09
C ASP A 175 6.20 19.33 1.66
N TYR A 176 7.16 19.55 0.76
CA TYR A 176 7.10 19.03 -0.60
C TYR A 176 6.98 17.48 -0.61
N ILE A 177 7.84 16.81 0.12
CA ILE A 177 7.83 15.33 0.22
C ILE A 177 6.51 14.84 0.82
N LYS A 178 5.99 15.52 1.82
CA LYS A 178 4.72 15.20 2.46
C LYS A 178 3.54 15.27 1.51
N PHE A 179 3.46 16.34 0.69
CA PHE A 179 2.33 16.56 -0.22
C PHE A 179 2.49 15.82 -1.56
N TYR A 180 3.73 15.67 -2.05
CA TYR A 180 4.03 15.16 -3.39
C TYR A 180 5.06 14.03 -3.39
N PRO A 181 4.89 12.96 -2.57
CA PRO A 181 5.92 11.94 -2.32
C PRO A 181 6.33 11.14 -3.56
N ASN A 182 5.45 11.02 -4.54
CA ASN A 182 5.62 10.14 -5.71
C ASN A 182 6.06 10.90 -6.98
N THR A 183 6.56 12.11 -6.84
CA THR A 183 7.05 12.91 -7.98
C THR A 183 8.57 12.81 -8.11
N ASP A 184 9.09 13.00 -9.31
CA ASP A 184 10.56 13.04 -9.52
C ASP A 184 11.25 14.10 -8.67
N LEU A 185 10.56 15.22 -8.41
CA LEU A 185 11.07 16.29 -7.58
C LEU A 185 11.15 15.92 -6.09
N ALA A 186 10.38 14.91 -5.62
CA ALA A 186 10.56 14.39 -4.27
C ALA A 186 11.93 13.75 -4.07
N GLY A 187 12.44 13.05 -5.09
CA GLY A 187 13.82 12.56 -5.10
C GLY A 187 14.84 13.69 -5.00
N ASN A 188 14.60 14.79 -5.68
CA ASN A 188 15.46 15.98 -5.58
C ASN A 188 15.33 16.64 -4.20
N ALA A 189 14.14 16.69 -3.61
CA ALA A 189 13.93 17.25 -2.27
C ALA A 189 14.69 16.45 -1.20
N TYR A 190 14.63 15.12 -1.22
CA TYR A 190 15.46 14.28 -0.36
C TYR A 190 16.96 14.53 -0.56
N PHE A 191 17.39 14.70 -1.79
CA PHE A 191 18.78 15.02 -2.09
C PHE A 191 19.22 16.35 -1.47
N TYR A 192 18.41 17.41 -1.58
CA TYR A 192 18.75 18.71 -0.99
C TYR A 192 18.68 18.70 0.53
N LEU A 193 17.75 17.97 1.14
CA LEU A 193 17.77 17.73 2.59
C LEU A 193 19.07 17.06 3.04
N ALA A 194 19.53 16.06 2.30
CA ALA A 194 20.80 15.42 2.58
C ALA A 194 21.99 16.38 2.40
N GLU A 195 21.98 17.25 1.40
CA GLU A 195 23.03 18.26 1.19
C GLU A 195 23.07 19.30 2.33
N ILE A 196 21.91 19.73 2.85
CA ILE A 196 21.82 20.60 4.02
C ILE A 196 22.44 19.91 5.24
N GLN A 197 22.06 18.67 5.50
CA GLN A 197 22.59 17.88 6.63
C GLN A 197 24.07 17.60 6.48
N TYR A 198 24.51 17.27 5.29
CA TYR A 198 25.95 17.08 5.01
C TYR A 198 26.77 18.34 5.30
N LYS A 199 26.31 19.51 4.84
CA LYS A 199 26.94 20.80 5.11
C LYS A 199 26.95 21.16 6.61
N ALA A 200 25.92 20.75 7.34
CA ALA A 200 25.82 20.91 8.79
C ALA A 200 26.68 19.91 9.58
N GLY A 201 27.34 18.94 8.92
CA GLY A 201 28.11 17.90 9.57
C GLY A 201 27.25 16.76 10.13
N ASP A 202 25.94 16.77 9.88
CA ASP A 202 25.05 15.69 10.29
C ASP A 202 25.06 14.56 9.24
N TYR A 203 26.19 13.91 9.16
CA TYR A 203 26.43 12.85 8.19
C TYR A 203 25.49 11.64 8.35
N PRO A 204 25.07 11.23 9.58
CA PRO A 204 24.14 10.13 9.73
C PRO A 204 22.79 10.41 9.05
N ARG A 205 22.21 11.59 9.26
CA ARG A 205 20.95 11.97 8.60
C ARG A 205 21.14 12.20 7.10
N ALA A 206 22.28 12.76 6.70
CA ALA A 206 22.59 12.90 5.27
C ALA A 206 22.62 11.54 4.56
N VAL A 207 23.29 10.53 5.12
CA VAL A 207 23.32 9.17 4.57
C VAL A 207 21.91 8.61 4.45
N ALA A 208 21.08 8.74 5.48
CA ALA A 208 19.70 8.24 5.45
C ALA A 208 18.88 8.88 4.32
N ASN A 209 18.99 10.20 4.12
CA ASN A 209 18.26 10.87 3.04
C ASN A 209 18.82 10.54 1.65
N TYR A 210 20.14 10.37 1.47
CA TYR A 210 20.70 9.85 0.22
C TYR A 210 20.19 8.43 -0.07
N ASP A 211 20.04 7.59 0.95
CA ASP A 211 19.46 6.25 0.80
C ASP A 211 18.01 6.30 0.31
N LEU A 212 17.21 7.22 0.82
CA LEU A 212 15.84 7.42 0.34
C LEU A 212 15.79 7.83 -1.14
N VAL A 213 16.75 8.64 -1.61
CA VAL A 213 16.88 8.94 -3.04
C VAL A 213 17.16 7.68 -3.84
N LEU A 214 18.12 6.86 -3.38
CA LEU A 214 18.58 5.67 -4.12
C LEU A 214 17.52 4.55 -4.13
N GLN A 215 16.75 4.41 -3.07
CA GLN A 215 15.71 3.39 -2.93
C GLN A 215 14.45 3.73 -3.70
N ASN A 216 13.97 4.98 -3.55
CA ASN A 216 12.67 5.39 -4.09
C ASN A 216 12.78 6.00 -5.49
N PHE A 217 13.94 6.57 -5.85
CA PHE A 217 14.15 7.27 -7.12
C PHE A 217 15.45 6.84 -7.83
N PRO A 218 15.67 5.51 -8.03
CA PRO A 218 16.94 4.98 -8.53
C PRO A 218 17.28 5.43 -9.95
N SER A 219 16.30 5.87 -10.74
CA SER A 219 16.44 6.41 -12.09
C SER A 219 16.36 7.93 -12.15
N GLY A 220 16.18 8.59 -10.99
CA GLY A 220 16.09 10.04 -10.89
C GLY A 220 17.39 10.74 -11.23
N ASN A 221 17.30 12.00 -11.65
CA ASN A 221 18.45 12.81 -12.04
C ASN A 221 19.46 13.06 -10.90
N LYS A 222 19.07 12.85 -9.64
CA LYS A 222 19.93 12.98 -8.46
C LYS A 222 20.55 11.65 -7.99
N ALA A 223 20.19 10.51 -8.58
CA ALA A 223 20.65 9.20 -8.11
C ALA A 223 22.18 9.06 -8.11
N ALA A 224 22.85 9.47 -9.20
CA ALA A 224 24.31 9.42 -9.28
C ALA A 224 24.97 10.33 -8.22
N SER A 225 24.48 11.56 -8.09
CA SER A 225 24.98 12.52 -7.12
C SER A 225 24.70 12.07 -5.68
N ALA A 226 23.52 11.50 -5.41
CA ALA A 226 23.17 10.96 -4.09
C ALA A 226 24.12 9.81 -3.70
N GLN A 227 24.39 8.88 -4.61
CA GLN A 227 25.31 7.77 -4.33
C GLN A 227 26.73 8.25 -4.09
N LEU A 228 27.22 9.21 -4.87
CA LEU A 228 28.53 9.85 -4.65
C LEU A 228 28.60 10.50 -3.27
N LYS A 229 27.61 11.32 -2.93
CA LYS A 229 27.58 12.09 -1.68
C LYS A 229 27.37 11.21 -0.46
N LYS A 230 26.58 10.15 -0.58
CA LYS A 230 26.51 9.09 0.44
C LYS A 230 27.90 8.50 0.72
N GLY A 231 28.65 8.17 -0.33
CA GLY A 231 30.03 7.69 -0.17
C GLY A 231 30.91 8.69 0.58
N PHE A 232 30.79 9.99 0.28
CA PHE A 232 31.54 11.03 1.02
C PHE A 232 31.08 11.12 2.48
N ALA A 233 29.78 11.12 2.74
CA ALA A 233 29.24 11.20 4.10
C ALA A 233 29.67 10.01 4.96
N LEU A 234 29.72 8.80 4.40
CA LEU A 234 30.22 7.61 5.10
C LEU A 234 31.72 7.75 5.44
N ILE A 235 32.52 8.31 4.55
CA ILE A 235 33.93 8.56 4.82
C ILE A 235 34.09 9.59 5.96
N GLU A 236 33.32 10.65 5.96
CA GLU A 236 33.33 11.67 7.06
C GLU A 236 32.86 11.07 8.39
N LEU A 237 32.04 10.03 8.37
CA LEU A 237 31.64 9.22 9.54
C LEU A 237 32.74 8.25 10.03
N GLY A 238 33.88 8.18 9.34
CA GLY A 238 34.93 7.19 9.63
C GLY A 238 34.64 5.79 9.05
N LYS A 239 33.53 5.60 8.34
CA LYS A 239 33.13 4.36 7.68
C LYS A 239 33.76 4.27 6.29
N THR A 240 35.09 4.33 6.25
CA THR A 240 35.85 4.49 5.01
C THR A 240 35.60 3.36 4.02
N ASP A 241 35.52 2.11 4.49
CA ASP A 241 35.30 0.95 3.60
C ASP A 241 33.91 0.97 2.97
N GLU A 242 32.87 1.27 3.76
CA GLU A 242 31.50 1.43 3.26
C GLU A 242 31.43 2.57 2.23
N GLY A 243 32.05 3.72 2.55
CA GLY A 243 32.11 4.86 1.65
C GLY A 243 32.86 4.54 0.34
N ALA A 244 33.98 3.81 0.43
CA ALA A 244 34.72 3.36 -0.75
C ALA A 244 33.89 2.40 -1.63
N GLN A 245 33.05 1.56 -1.04
CA GLN A 245 32.13 0.70 -1.79
C GLN A 245 31.10 1.53 -2.56
N GLU A 246 30.47 2.52 -1.90
CA GLU A 246 29.52 3.41 -2.57
C GLU A 246 30.17 4.16 -3.74
N LEU A 247 31.39 4.64 -3.58
CA LEU A 247 32.13 5.29 -4.68
C LEU A 247 32.45 4.33 -5.84
N LYS A 248 32.73 3.06 -5.57
CA LYS A 248 32.89 2.03 -6.62
C LYS A 248 31.56 1.79 -7.34
N HIS A 249 30.44 1.75 -6.62
CA HIS A 249 29.11 1.62 -7.23
C HIS A 249 28.79 2.80 -8.16
N VAL A 250 29.17 4.04 -7.79
CA VAL A 250 29.02 5.20 -8.69
C VAL A 250 29.75 4.96 -10.01
N ILE A 251 31.00 4.49 -9.95
CA ILE A 251 31.85 4.26 -11.15
C ILE A 251 31.25 3.16 -12.04
N GLN A 252 30.67 2.11 -11.43
CA GLN A 252 30.09 0.98 -12.14
C GLN A 252 28.74 1.34 -12.77
N ARG A 253 27.89 2.02 -12.00
CA ARG A 253 26.50 2.28 -12.40
C ARG A 253 26.36 3.52 -13.28
N TYR A 254 27.24 4.53 -13.08
CA TYR A 254 27.17 5.81 -13.78
C TYR A 254 28.51 6.18 -14.46
N PRO A 255 29.12 5.31 -15.27
CA PRO A 255 30.55 5.40 -15.67
C PRO A 255 30.92 6.65 -16.47
N ARG A 256 29.92 7.30 -17.12
CA ARG A 256 30.13 8.47 -18.01
C ARG A 256 29.74 9.80 -17.35
N THR A 257 29.51 9.83 -16.04
CA THR A 257 29.10 11.04 -15.33
C THR A 257 30.29 11.72 -14.64
N ASN A 258 30.11 13.00 -14.31
CA ASN A 258 31.07 13.74 -13.50
C ASN A 258 31.23 13.13 -12.10
N GLU A 259 30.16 12.55 -11.56
CA GLU A 259 30.16 11.84 -10.29
C GLU A 259 31.14 10.66 -10.31
N ALA A 260 31.19 9.92 -11.41
CA ALA A 260 32.17 8.81 -11.55
C ALA A 260 33.62 9.31 -11.58
N LEU A 261 33.86 10.48 -12.15
CA LEU A 261 35.21 11.10 -12.12
C LEU A 261 35.60 11.48 -10.69
N GLN A 262 34.68 12.14 -9.96
CA GLN A 262 34.90 12.54 -8.57
C GLN A 262 35.08 11.30 -7.65
N ALA A 263 34.29 10.24 -7.88
CA ALA A 263 34.43 8.98 -7.15
C ALA A 263 35.81 8.36 -7.34
N ARG A 264 36.34 8.30 -8.58
CA ARG A 264 37.69 7.80 -8.86
C ARG A 264 38.75 8.64 -8.14
N GLU A 265 38.61 9.97 -8.18
CA GLU A 265 39.54 10.86 -7.52
C GLU A 265 39.55 10.66 -5.99
N ARG A 266 38.36 10.55 -5.36
CA ARG A 266 38.26 10.33 -3.92
C ARG A 266 38.84 8.97 -3.52
N LEU A 267 38.58 7.90 -4.29
CA LEU A 267 39.13 6.58 -4.04
C LEU A 267 40.68 6.59 -4.14
N ARG A 268 41.25 7.33 -5.10
CA ARG A 268 42.69 7.48 -5.21
C ARG A 268 43.29 8.16 -3.98
N LYS A 269 42.59 9.12 -3.36
CA LYS A 269 43.07 9.79 -2.15
C LYS A 269 42.94 8.91 -0.90
N LEU A 270 42.06 7.91 -0.91
CA LEU A 270 41.88 6.96 0.20
C LEU A 270 42.92 5.84 0.17
N THR A 271 43.42 5.47 -1.01
CA THR A 271 44.53 4.51 -1.16
C THR A 271 45.84 5.28 -1.10
N PRO A 272 46.66 5.11 -0.05
CA PRO A 272 48.00 5.70 -0.05
C PRO A 272 48.75 5.18 -1.27
N SER A 273 49.26 6.10 -2.07
CA SER A 273 50.21 5.73 -3.14
C SER A 273 51.39 5.00 -2.48
N SER A 274 51.50 3.70 -2.74
CA SER A 274 52.76 2.99 -2.43
C SER A 274 53.91 3.82 -2.97
N PRO A 275 54.97 4.11 -2.17
CA PRO A 275 56.13 4.81 -2.70
C PRO A 275 56.65 4.01 -3.87
N LYS A 276 56.79 4.63 -5.03
CA LYS A 276 57.49 4.03 -6.16
C LYS A 276 58.89 3.65 -5.64
N ALA A 277 59.15 2.34 -5.55
CA ALA A 277 60.49 1.85 -5.37
C ALA A 277 61.28 2.37 -6.57
N HIS A 278 62.13 3.34 -6.35
CA HIS A 278 63.19 3.72 -7.28
C HIS A 278 64.19 2.58 -7.26
N GLN A 279 64.18 1.77 -8.31
CA GLN A 279 65.32 1.00 -8.74
C GLN A 279 66.20 1.82 -9.72
#